data_90696b64b5bced6242c570a2d03547b0
#
_entry.id   90696b64b5bced6242c570a2d03547b0
#
_cell.length_a   1.000
_cell.length_b   1.000
_cell.length_c   1.000
_cell.angle_alpha   90.00
_cell.angle_beta   90.00
_cell.angle_gamma   90.00
#
_symmetry.space_group_name_H-M   'P 1'
#
loop_
_entity.id
_entity.type
_entity.pdbx_description
1 polymer ?
#
loop_
_entity_poly.entity_id
_entity_poly.type
_entity_poly.pdbx_seq_one_letter_code
_entity_poly.pdbx_strand_id
1 'polypeptide(L)' 'MINFKPLLGFLAYNNISLKELAEKSGVNYATVLRLSKHKDISWSSLGKICECLNLNIKDIMRYDDDV' A
#
# COMPACT_ATOMS: atom_id res chain seq x y z
N MET A 1 -6.16 14.84 -1.85
CA MET A 1 -6.64 13.48 -1.56
C MET A 1 -5.51 12.49 -1.69
N ILE A 2 -5.39 11.62 -0.71
CA ILE A 2 -4.31 10.64 -0.72
C ILE A 2 -4.72 9.45 -1.56
N ASN A 3 -3.81 8.95 -2.38
CA ASN A 3 -4.06 7.71 -3.11
C ASN A 3 -2.83 6.82 -3.04
N PHE A 4 -3.03 5.55 -3.32
CA PHE A 4 -1.99 4.55 -3.25
C PHE A 4 -1.63 3.99 -4.63
N LYS A 5 -1.84 4.79 -5.67
CA LYS A 5 -1.50 4.36 -7.02
C LYS A 5 -0.03 3.96 -7.14
N PRO A 6 0.92 4.67 -6.51
CA PRO A 6 2.32 4.23 -6.61
C PRO A 6 2.52 2.83 -6.06
N LEU A 7 1.89 2.50 -4.92
CA LEU A 7 2.01 1.18 -4.35
C LEU A 7 1.36 0.13 -5.26
N LEU A 8 0.16 0.43 -5.74
CA LEU A 8 -0.54 -0.53 -6.60
C LEU A 8 0.25 -0.78 -7.88
N GLY A 9 0.86 0.27 -8.44
CA GLY A 9 1.70 0.12 -9.62
C GLY A 9 2.92 -0.75 -9.34
N PHE A 10 3.54 -0.54 -8.17
CA PHE A 10 4.69 -1.35 -7.79
C PHE A 10 4.31 -2.82 -7.66
N LEU A 11 3.17 -3.09 -7.03
CA LEU A 11 2.71 -4.47 -6.87
C LEU A 11 2.42 -5.12 -8.21
N ALA A 12 1.76 -4.38 -9.10
CA ALA A 12 1.45 -4.91 -10.42
C ALA A 12 2.72 -5.18 -11.21
N TYR A 13 3.66 -4.26 -11.17
CA TYR A 13 4.92 -4.41 -11.90
C TYR A 13 5.69 -5.64 -11.42
N ASN A 14 5.62 -5.93 -10.14
CA ASN A 14 6.36 -7.05 -9.55
C ASN A 14 5.52 -8.30 -9.41
N ASN A 15 4.31 -8.31 -9.94
CA ASN A 15 3.42 -9.47 -9.90
C ASN A 15 3.13 -9.92 -8.47
N ILE A 16 2.93 -8.97 -7.57
CA ILE A 16 2.57 -9.25 -6.18
C ILE A 16 1.08 -8.99 -6.01
N SER A 17 0.33 -10.01 -5.60
CA SER A 17 -1.10 -9.82 -5.35
C SER A 17 -1.32 -9.17 -3.99
N LEU A 18 -2.51 -8.61 -3.79
CA LEU A 18 -2.85 -8.03 -2.49
C LEU A 18 -2.82 -9.08 -1.40
N LYS A 19 -3.27 -10.28 -1.70
CA LYS A 19 -3.24 -11.37 -0.72
C LYS A 19 -1.80 -11.70 -0.34
N GLU A 20 -0.93 -11.76 -1.33
CA GLU A 20 0.47 -12.03 -1.11
C GLU A 20 1.11 -10.93 -0.27
N LEU A 21 0.76 -9.69 -0.55
CA LEU A 21 1.26 -8.57 0.24
C LEU A 21 0.83 -8.70 1.70
N ALA A 22 -0.43 -9.06 1.92
CA ALA A 22 -0.93 -9.25 3.29
C ALA A 22 -0.12 -10.32 4.02
N GLU A 23 0.13 -11.42 3.35
CA GLU A 23 0.89 -12.51 3.96
C GLU A 23 2.32 -12.10 4.29
N LYS A 24 2.97 -11.41 3.36
CA LYS A 24 4.36 -11.03 3.55
C LYS A 24 4.54 -9.93 4.58
N SER A 25 3.62 -9.00 4.63
CA SER A 25 3.74 -7.85 5.53
C SER A 25 3.19 -8.13 6.92
N GLY A 26 2.38 -9.17 7.06
CA GLY A 26 1.71 -9.44 8.32
C GLY A 26 0.52 -8.53 8.57
N VAL A 27 0.10 -7.77 7.57
CA VAL A 27 -1.06 -6.89 7.68
C VAL A 27 -2.30 -7.67 7.30
N ASN A 28 -3.39 -7.45 8.02
CA ASN A 28 -4.64 -8.12 7.75
C ASN A 28 -5.09 -7.86 6.31
N TYR A 29 -5.57 -8.89 5.64
CA TYR A 29 -5.99 -8.77 4.24
C TYR A 29 -7.06 -7.71 4.03
N ALA A 30 -8.01 -7.60 4.97
CA ALA A 30 -9.05 -6.59 4.85
C ALA A 30 -8.44 -5.19 4.85
N THR A 31 -7.39 -4.99 5.62
CA THR A 31 -6.69 -3.70 5.66
C THR A 31 -5.98 -3.45 4.33
N VAL A 32 -5.34 -4.48 3.78
CA VAL A 32 -4.66 -4.34 2.49
C VAL A 32 -5.67 -4.01 1.39
N LEU A 33 -6.85 -4.60 1.45
CA LEU A 33 -7.89 -4.28 0.47
C LEU A 33 -8.29 -2.81 0.49
N ARG A 34 -8.17 -2.16 1.65
CA ARG A 34 -8.49 -0.74 1.74
C ARG A 34 -7.54 0.09 0.89
N LEU A 35 -6.30 -0.38 0.71
CA LEU A 35 -5.35 0.31 -0.16
C LEU A 35 -5.84 0.36 -1.60
N SER A 36 -6.42 -0.71 -2.07
CA SER A 36 -6.90 -0.76 -3.45
C SER A 36 -8.08 0.18 -3.66
N LYS A 37 -8.73 0.59 -2.58
CA LYS A 37 -9.86 1.51 -2.64
C LYS A 37 -9.45 2.90 -2.18
N HIS A 38 -8.16 3.12 -1.98
CA HIS A 38 -7.60 4.40 -1.56
C HIS A 38 -8.21 4.91 -0.26
N LYS A 39 -8.51 4.00 0.66
CA LYS A 39 -9.04 4.36 1.97
C LYS A 39 -7.91 4.45 2.98
N ASP A 40 -8.17 5.19 4.06
CA ASP A 40 -7.16 5.35 5.09
C ASP A 40 -6.82 4.04 5.78
N ILE A 41 -5.55 3.86 6.10
CA ILE A 41 -5.12 2.76 6.94
C ILE A 41 -4.14 3.34 7.97
N SER A 42 -3.90 2.59 9.03
CA SER A 42 -3.05 3.09 10.11
C SER A 42 -1.60 3.21 9.68
N TRP A 43 -0.88 4.13 10.32
CA TRP A 43 0.54 4.29 10.05
C TRP A 43 1.31 3.01 10.37
N SER A 44 0.86 2.27 11.38
CA SER A 44 1.49 1.01 11.74
C SER A 44 1.43 0.02 10.59
N SER A 45 0.26 -0.08 9.94
CA SER A 45 0.09 -0.97 8.79
C SER A 45 0.94 -0.50 7.62
N LEU A 46 0.95 0.81 7.36
CA LEU A 46 1.77 1.35 6.28
C LEU A 46 3.24 1.06 6.51
N GLY A 47 3.70 1.19 7.77
CA GLY A 47 5.07 0.90 8.11
C GLY A 47 5.45 -0.55 7.84
N LYS A 48 4.56 -1.48 8.17
CA LYS A 48 4.81 -2.90 7.92
C LYS A 48 4.93 -3.18 6.43
N ILE A 49 4.08 -2.55 5.64
CA ILE A 49 4.12 -2.72 4.19
C ILE A 49 5.42 -2.16 3.63
N CYS A 50 5.81 -0.97 4.08
CA CYS A 50 7.06 -0.36 3.63
C CYS A 50 8.26 -1.23 3.96
N GLU A 51 8.31 -1.76 5.19
CA GLU A 51 9.41 -2.65 5.58
C GLU A 51 9.45 -3.90 4.74
N CYS A 52 8.29 -4.48 4.50
CA CYS A 52 8.19 -5.70 3.73
C CYS A 52 8.72 -5.52 2.31
N LEU A 53 8.42 -4.38 1.71
CA LEU A 53 8.80 -4.11 0.32
C LEU A 53 10.10 -3.31 0.20
N ASN A 54 10.68 -2.93 1.34
CA ASN A 54 11.89 -2.11 1.36
C ASN A 54 11.68 -0.79 0.62
N LEU A 55 10.55 -0.15 0.86
CA LEU A 55 10.20 1.13 0.27
C LEU A 55 10.00 2.18 1.35
N ASN A 56 10.09 3.43 0.96
CA ASN A 56 9.78 4.54 1.86
C ASN A 56 8.31 4.89 1.70
N ILE A 57 7.76 5.57 2.71
CA ILE A 57 6.34 5.93 2.68
C ILE A 57 6.01 6.78 1.45
N LYS A 58 6.92 7.63 1.02
CA LYS A 58 6.69 8.49 -0.15
C LYS A 58 6.65 7.70 -1.45
N ASP A 59 7.14 6.46 -1.42
CA ASP A 59 7.15 5.62 -2.61
C ASP A 59 5.85 4.86 -2.80
N ILE A 60 4.99 4.83 -1.77
CA ILE A 60 3.78 4.02 -1.85
C ILE A 60 2.52 4.84 -1.89
N MET A 61 2.60 6.14 -1.60
CA MET A 61 1.39 6.96 -1.61
C MET A 61 1.69 8.31 -2.22
N ARG A 62 0.64 8.99 -2.64
CA ARG A 62 0.73 10.29 -3.26
C ARG A 62 -0.46 11.13 -2.83
N TYR A 63 -0.22 12.40 -2.64
CA TYR A 63 -1.30 13.33 -2.34
C TYR A 63 -1.65 14.09 -3.62
N ASP A 64 -2.86 13.89 -4.10
CA ASP A 64 -3.32 14.60 -5.29
C ASP A 64 -4.01 15.86 -4.85
N ASP A 65 -3.45 16.95 -5.31
CA ASP A 65 -3.93 18.26 -4.97
C ASP A 65 -4.86 18.77 -6.03
N ASP A 66 -5.40 17.90 -6.82
CA ASP A 66 -6.18 18.35 -7.89
C ASP A 66 -7.57 18.59 -7.44
N VAL A 67 -8.12 19.54 -7.90
CA VAL A 67 -9.44 19.96 -7.53
C VAL A 67 -10.25 20.27 -8.74
#